data_76bb2113f5685d33a061a72e9f0ab4f9
#
_entry.id   76bb2113f5685d33a061a72e9f0ab4f9
#
_cell.length_a   1.000
_cell.length_b   1.000
_cell.length_c   1.000
_cell.angle_alpha   90.00
_cell.angle_beta   90.00
_cell.angle_gamma   90.00
#
_symmetry.space_group_name_H-M   'P 1'
#
loop_
_entity.id
_entity.type
_entity.pdbx_description
1 polymer ?
#
loop_
_entity_poly.entity_id
_entity_poly.type
_entity_poly.pdbx_seq_one_letter_code
_entity_poly.pdbx_strand_id
1 'polypeptide(L)'
;MDRKTFLKTGLSAALAVAAGLTLWSGSGAAPAERDEAAKYPSRPVKIVVPVAAGGSADKLARTIAQRLSEKWRQSVVVENQPGASSAIGNAAVAHARPDGHTLLLSGDALSLNALQPGARSYDPLRDLVGITKAVTNPQLLVVRPGLGVRNFAEFAELVRRRPGEISVALPGGTGSLQHLAVELLNERIGARTNQIPYPGGGPATLDVLGGHVDAMLITLAAATENVRAGKLVALAVTTPYRSKALPEVPTLQEAGLPGYVVESWQGFSAPAGTPRALVDRLNRDIVAVLREPETAALLENLGFAVAATPPAAVDETVRNDIAVYRQVLAAAGVRLK
;
A
#
# COMPACT_ATOMS: atom_id res chain seq x y z
N MET A 1 27.35 -16.80 71.05
CA MET A 1 27.41 -15.95 72.24
C MET A 1 26.67 -14.70 71.91
N ASP A 2 25.53 -14.69 72.38
CA ASP A 2 24.78 -14.06 73.47
C ASP A 2 24.31 -12.67 73.07
N ARG A 3 23.03 -12.53 72.91
CA ARG A 3 21.88 -12.35 73.82
C ARG A 3 21.71 -10.90 74.35
N LYS A 4 20.50 -10.48 74.08
CA LYS A 4 19.58 -9.71 74.93
C LYS A 4 19.63 -8.17 74.90
N THR A 5 18.56 -7.61 74.43
CA THR A 5 17.31 -7.14 75.15
C THR A 5 17.38 -5.72 75.68
N PHE A 6 16.45 -4.87 75.28
CA PHE A 6 15.52 -4.04 76.13
C PHE A 6 14.82 -3.01 75.23
N LEU A 7 13.62 -3.08 74.95
CA LEU A 7 12.33 -2.70 75.54
C LEU A 7 12.08 -1.19 75.77
N LYS A 8 10.97 -0.79 75.11
CA LYS A 8 9.95 0.21 75.54
C LYS A 8 10.26 1.68 75.31
N THR A 9 9.42 2.33 74.59
CA THR A 9 8.18 3.02 74.88
C THR A 9 7.69 3.71 73.59
N GLY A 10 6.60 3.65 73.24
CA GLY A 10 5.34 4.00 72.78
C GLY A 10 5.09 5.50 72.56
N LEU A 11 4.58 5.84 71.39
CA LEU A 11 3.57 6.91 71.24
C LEU A 11 2.85 6.76 69.95
N SER A 12 1.54 6.76 69.98
CA SER A 12 0.60 6.67 68.88
C SER A 12 0.66 7.90 68.02
N ALA A 13 0.74 7.71 66.70
CA ALA A 13 0.41 8.74 65.73
C ALA A 13 -0.41 8.10 64.62
N ALA A 14 -1.63 8.54 64.47
CA ALA A 14 -2.59 8.14 63.45
C ALA A 14 -2.07 8.47 62.03
N LEU A 15 -1.90 7.45 61.20
CA LEU A 15 -1.65 7.64 59.79
C LEU A 15 -2.99 7.64 59.01
N ALA A 16 -3.32 8.80 58.51
CA ALA A 16 -4.35 8.95 57.47
C ALA A 16 -3.89 8.25 56.20
N VAL A 17 -4.58 7.16 55.82
CA VAL A 17 -4.42 6.53 54.49
C VAL A 17 -5.11 7.43 53.49
N ALA A 18 -4.33 8.26 52.80
CA ALA A 18 -4.77 8.92 51.57
C ALA A 18 -4.77 7.88 50.45
N ALA A 19 -5.94 7.33 50.13
CA ALA A 19 -6.16 6.52 48.93
C ALA A 19 -5.96 7.40 47.69
N GLY A 20 -4.78 7.31 47.10
CA GLY A 20 -4.49 7.87 45.79
C GLY A 20 -5.28 7.13 44.71
N LEU A 21 -6.46 7.61 44.40
CA LEU A 21 -7.16 7.29 43.16
C LEU A 21 -6.34 7.88 41.99
N THR A 22 -5.46 7.07 41.42
CA THR A 22 -4.89 7.35 40.13
C THR A 22 -6.03 7.27 39.10
N LEU A 23 -6.57 8.43 38.79
CA LEU A 23 -7.44 8.61 37.62
C LEU A 23 -6.63 8.19 36.38
N TRP A 24 -6.94 7.03 35.89
CA TRP A 24 -6.49 6.58 34.56
C TRP A 24 -7.13 7.53 33.56
N SER A 25 -6.39 8.57 33.19
CA SER A 25 -6.78 9.50 32.12
C SER A 25 -6.79 8.72 30.81
N GLY A 26 -7.94 8.16 30.48
CA GLY A 26 -8.19 7.70 29.12
C GLY A 26 -7.94 8.87 28.19
N SER A 27 -7.03 8.71 27.20
CA SER A 27 -6.75 9.68 26.13
C SER A 27 -7.99 9.88 25.27
N GLY A 28 -8.99 10.55 25.80
CA GLY A 28 -10.11 11.09 25.04
C GLY A 28 -9.66 12.40 24.38
N ALA A 29 -9.87 12.54 23.06
CA ALA A 29 -9.63 13.81 22.36
C ALA A 29 -10.31 14.98 23.09
N ALA A 30 -9.66 16.15 23.06
CA ALA A 30 -10.18 17.37 23.66
C ALA A 30 -11.56 17.73 23.06
N PRO A 31 -12.46 18.39 23.81
CA PRO A 31 -13.80 18.74 23.32
C PRO A 31 -13.79 19.52 21.99
N ALA A 32 -12.83 20.44 21.81
CA ALA A 32 -12.66 21.20 20.57
C ALA A 32 -12.31 20.33 19.35
N GLU A 33 -11.45 19.33 19.52
CA GLU A 33 -11.08 18.39 18.45
C GLU A 33 -12.26 17.51 18.02
N ARG A 34 -13.14 17.15 18.96
CA ARG A 34 -14.37 16.40 18.66
C ARG A 34 -15.37 17.24 17.88
N ASP A 35 -15.49 18.53 18.20
CA ASP A 35 -16.37 19.47 17.50
C ASP A 35 -15.91 19.73 16.07
N GLU A 36 -14.62 19.89 15.83
CA GLU A 36 -14.05 20.02 14.48
C GLU A 36 -14.24 18.74 13.66
N ALA A 37 -13.97 17.59 14.26
CA ALA A 37 -14.23 16.32 13.62
C ALA A 37 -15.73 16.13 13.29
N ALA A 38 -16.66 16.64 14.12
CA ALA A 38 -18.09 16.54 13.86
C ALA A 38 -18.55 17.37 12.64
N LYS A 39 -17.89 18.49 12.35
CA LYS A 39 -18.21 19.39 11.22
C LYS A 39 -17.44 19.05 9.94
N TYR A 40 -16.52 18.08 9.99
CA TYR A 40 -15.73 17.66 8.83
C TYR A 40 -16.58 16.84 7.84
N PRO A 41 -16.37 16.96 6.51
CA PRO A 41 -15.56 17.99 5.88
C PRO A 41 -16.35 19.30 5.68
N SER A 42 -15.72 20.43 5.97
CA SER A 42 -16.32 21.77 5.79
C SER A 42 -16.06 22.37 4.41
N ARG A 43 -15.19 21.78 3.60
CA ARG A 43 -14.78 22.18 2.25
C ARG A 43 -14.31 20.94 1.46
N PRO A 44 -14.07 21.06 0.14
CA PRO A 44 -13.62 19.94 -0.67
C PRO A 44 -12.39 19.22 -0.08
N VAL A 45 -12.38 17.89 -0.19
CA VAL A 45 -11.28 17.03 0.22
C VAL A 45 -10.53 16.58 -1.02
N LYS A 46 -9.19 16.59 -0.95
CA LYS A 46 -8.32 16.11 -2.00
C LYS A 46 -7.67 14.78 -1.61
N ILE A 47 -7.72 13.80 -2.50
CA ILE A 47 -6.96 12.56 -2.40
C ILE A 47 -5.82 12.63 -3.42
N VAL A 48 -4.59 12.73 -2.94
CA VAL A 48 -3.38 12.67 -3.78
C VAL A 48 -3.06 11.21 -4.06
N VAL A 49 -2.96 10.88 -5.34
CA VAL A 49 -2.53 9.57 -5.86
C VAL A 49 -1.12 9.73 -6.41
N PRO A 50 -0.09 9.14 -5.78
CA PRO A 50 1.31 9.42 -6.10
C PRO A 50 1.84 8.69 -7.34
N VAL A 51 0.95 8.29 -8.23
CA VAL A 51 1.25 7.62 -9.51
C VAL A 51 0.35 8.17 -10.62
N ALA A 52 0.72 7.90 -11.88
CA ALA A 52 -0.07 8.30 -13.04
C ALA A 52 -1.46 7.64 -13.05
N ALA A 53 -2.42 8.33 -13.66
CA ALA A 53 -3.80 7.87 -13.77
C ALA A 53 -3.94 6.55 -14.55
N GLY A 54 -5.07 5.84 -14.35
CA GLY A 54 -5.44 4.63 -15.08
C GLY A 54 -4.93 3.32 -14.47
N GLY A 55 -4.08 3.38 -13.42
CA GLY A 55 -3.66 2.20 -12.66
C GLY A 55 -4.64 1.81 -11.54
N SER A 56 -4.32 0.75 -10.79
CA SER A 56 -5.15 0.29 -9.67
C SER A 56 -5.35 1.34 -8.58
N ALA A 57 -4.31 2.11 -8.26
CA ALA A 57 -4.35 3.18 -7.27
C ALA A 57 -5.36 4.28 -7.67
N ASP A 58 -5.37 4.67 -8.94
CA ASP A 58 -6.30 5.66 -9.47
C ASP A 58 -7.75 5.13 -9.46
N LYS A 59 -7.95 3.87 -9.89
CA LYS A 59 -9.26 3.20 -9.84
C LYS A 59 -9.81 3.15 -8.40
N LEU A 60 -9.01 2.71 -7.43
CA LEU A 60 -9.40 2.67 -6.02
C LEU A 60 -9.75 4.07 -5.51
N ALA A 61 -8.85 5.05 -5.71
CA ALA A 61 -9.06 6.41 -5.23
C ALA A 61 -10.35 7.03 -5.78
N ARG A 62 -10.63 6.87 -7.08
CA ARG A 62 -11.85 7.40 -7.70
C ARG A 62 -13.11 6.72 -7.21
N THR A 63 -13.08 5.39 -7.04
CA THR A 63 -14.20 4.63 -6.48
C THR A 63 -14.53 5.13 -5.06
N ILE A 64 -13.53 5.26 -4.20
CA ILE A 64 -13.74 5.72 -2.82
C ILE A 64 -14.10 7.22 -2.78
N ALA A 65 -13.48 8.07 -3.60
CA ALA A 65 -13.79 9.49 -3.69
C ALA A 65 -15.26 9.75 -4.08
N GLN A 66 -15.79 8.99 -5.05
CA GLN A 66 -17.18 9.08 -5.44
C GLN A 66 -18.12 8.75 -4.27
N ARG A 67 -17.93 7.61 -3.61
CA ARG A 67 -18.77 7.19 -2.48
C ARG A 67 -18.67 8.14 -1.27
N LEU A 68 -17.46 8.64 -0.99
CA LEU A 68 -17.28 9.64 0.06
C LEU A 68 -17.94 10.97 -0.29
N SER A 69 -17.91 11.39 -1.56
CA SER A 69 -18.61 12.61 -1.99
C SER A 69 -20.13 12.51 -1.76
N GLU A 70 -20.72 11.37 -2.05
CA GLU A 70 -22.14 11.07 -1.80
C GLU A 70 -22.44 11.08 -0.29
N LYS A 71 -21.62 10.39 0.50
CA LYS A 71 -21.76 10.27 1.96
C LYS A 71 -21.61 11.60 2.68
N TRP A 72 -20.61 12.39 2.32
CA TRP A 72 -20.27 13.65 2.99
C TRP A 72 -21.05 14.85 2.43
N ARG A 73 -21.71 14.70 1.29
CA ARG A 73 -22.32 15.81 0.53
C ARG A 73 -21.34 16.96 0.29
N GLN A 74 -20.08 16.60 0.09
CA GLN A 74 -18.96 17.50 -0.15
C GLN A 74 -18.07 16.88 -1.22
N SER A 75 -17.50 17.72 -2.08
CA SER A 75 -16.64 17.25 -3.18
C SER A 75 -15.39 16.55 -2.65
N VAL A 76 -15.09 15.35 -3.16
CA VAL A 76 -13.82 14.64 -2.97
C VAL A 76 -13.13 14.49 -4.32
N VAL A 77 -11.98 15.12 -4.48
CA VAL A 77 -11.26 15.21 -5.76
C VAL A 77 -10.01 14.35 -5.74
N VAL A 78 -9.78 13.60 -6.81
CA VAL A 78 -8.56 12.82 -6.99
C VAL A 78 -7.56 13.60 -7.84
N GLU A 79 -6.33 13.76 -7.33
CA GLU A 79 -5.22 14.43 -8.00
C GLU A 79 -4.04 13.47 -8.14
N ASN A 80 -3.63 13.17 -9.38
CA ASN A 80 -2.48 12.32 -9.65
C ASN A 80 -1.19 13.17 -9.63
N GLN A 81 -0.24 12.83 -8.74
CA GLN A 81 1.06 13.49 -8.61
C GLN A 81 2.20 12.45 -8.71
N PRO A 82 2.51 11.93 -9.90
CA PRO A 82 3.55 10.94 -10.10
C PRO A 82 4.94 11.56 -9.98
N GLY A 83 5.96 10.70 -9.80
CA GLY A 83 7.38 11.07 -9.88
C GLY A 83 8.21 10.51 -8.73
N ALA A 84 9.50 10.28 -9.01
CA ALA A 84 10.48 9.71 -8.08
C ALA A 84 9.95 8.49 -7.31
N SER A 85 9.38 7.51 -8.03
CA SER A 85 8.77 6.31 -7.46
C SER A 85 7.77 6.62 -6.33
N SER A 86 6.87 7.58 -6.59
CA SER A 86 5.84 8.09 -5.67
C SER A 86 6.32 9.10 -4.63
N ALA A 87 7.62 9.34 -4.47
CA ALA A 87 8.15 10.20 -3.41
C ALA A 87 7.64 11.65 -3.51
N ILE A 88 7.40 12.18 -4.72
CA ILE A 88 6.89 13.55 -4.92
C ILE A 88 5.49 13.69 -4.32
N GLY A 89 4.55 12.85 -4.70
CA GLY A 89 3.17 12.90 -4.19
C GLY A 89 3.09 12.60 -2.69
N ASN A 90 3.88 11.65 -2.20
CA ASN A 90 3.96 11.31 -0.78
C ASN A 90 4.44 12.51 0.05
N ALA A 91 5.53 13.18 -0.39
CA ALA A 91 6.06 14.37 0.27
C ALA A 91 5.07 15.54 0.25
N ALA A 92 4.37 15.73 -0.86
CA ALA A 92 3.36 16.79 -0.98
C ALA A 92 2.26 16.65 0.10
N VAL A 93 1.85 15.42 0.41
CA VAL A 93 0.88 15.19 1.50
C VAL A 93 1.54 15.27 2.87
N ALA A 94 2.74 14.72 3.05
CA ALA A 94 3.46 14.79 4.32
C ALA A 94 3.65 16.23 4.82
N HIS A 95 3.79 17.20 3.90
CA HIS A 95 3.94 18.62 4.21
C HIS A 95 2.64 19.43 4.13
N ALA A 96 1.50 18.79 3.86
CA ALA A 96 0.21 19.47 3.83
C ALA A 96 -0.28 19.80 5.25
N ARG A 97 -1.31 20.65 5.34
CA ARG A 97 -1.94 20.96 6.63
C ARG A 97 -2.62 19.72 7.21
N PRO A 98 -2.46 19.44 8.52
CA PRO A 98 -3.02 18.26 9.17
C PRO A 98 -4.51 18.46 9.54
N ASP A 99 -5.32 18.96 8.60
CA ASP A 99 -6.73 19.30 8.78
C ASP A 99 -7.69 18.30 8.08
N GLY A 100 -7.16 17.20 7.56
CA GLY A 100 -7.92 16.14 6.90
C GLY A 100 -8.37 16.44 5.47
N HIS A 101 -8.16 17.66 4.94
CA HIS A 101 -8.61 18.03 3.59
C HIS A 101 -7.62 17.68 2.48
N THR A 102 -6.47 17.13 2.85
CA THR A 102 -5.51 16.54 1.90
C THR A 102 -5.12 15.15 2.43
N LEU A 103 -5.52 14.11 1.71
CA LEU A 103 -5.27 12.72 2.02
C LEU A 103 -4.31 12.12 1.00
N LEU A 104 -3.55 11.13 1.40
CA LEU A 104 -2.70 10.33 0.53
C LEU A 104 -3.37 8.99 0.25
N LEU A 105 -3.44 8.58 -1.01
CA LEU A 105 -3.54 7.16 -1.32
C LEU A 105 -2.16 6.54 -1.14
N SER A 106 -1.96 5.92 -0.01
CA SER A 106 -0.70 5.28 0.40
C SER A 106 -0.59 3.83 -0.11
N GLY A 107 0.62 3.29 -0.12
CA GLY A 107 0.91 1.91 -0.53
C GLY A 107 2.37 1.56 -0.32
N ASP A 108 2.82 0.46 -0.95
CA ASP A 108 4.17 -0.11 -0.84
C ASP A 108 5.30 0.89 -1.00
N ALA A 109 5.07 1.94 -1.81
CA ALA A 109 6.04 3.00 -2.05
C ALA A 109 6.49 3.72 -0.77
N LEU A 110 5.65 3.78 0.28
CA LEU A 110 6.07 4.34 1.57
C LEU A 110 7.25 3.56 2.15
N SER A 111 7.14 2.24 2.17
CA SER A 111 8.16 1.34 2.70
C SER A 111 9.43 1.33 1.85
N LEU A 112 9.28 1.33 0.52
CA LEU A 112 10.40 1.33 -0.43
C LEU A 112 11.13 2.67 -0.44
N ASN A 113 10.42 3.80 -0.38
CA ASN A 113 11.04 5.12 -0.26
C ASN A 113 11.85 5.25 1.04
N ALA A 114 11.43 4.60 2.13
CA ALA A 114 12.20 4.56 3.37
C ALA A 114 13.54 3.81 3.24
N LEU A 115 13.70 2.97 2.22
CA LEU A 115 14.91 2.18 1.96
C LEU A 115 15.81 2.80 0.89
N GLN A 116 15.34 3.81 0.15
CA GLN A 116 16.15 4.49 -0.87
C GLN A 116 17.28 5.28 -0.22
N PRO A 117 18.51 5.24 -0.78
CA PRO A 117 19.63 6.03 -0.27
C PRO A 117 19.45 7.53 -0.58
N GLY A 118 20.09 8.36 0.22
CA GLY A 118 20.09 9.82 0.04
C GLY A 118 19.15 10.59 0.97
N ALA A 119 19.12 11.91 0.79
CA ALA A 119 18.26 12.80 1.57
C ALA A 119 16.79 12.63 1.13
N ARG A 120 15.96 12.21 2.05
CA ARG A 120 14.52 12.06 1.84
C ARG A 120 13.83 13.38 2.15
N SER A 121 12.86 13.75 1.31
CA SER A 121 12.02 14.92 1.54
C SER A 121 10.94 14.70 2.62
N TYR A 122 10.71 13.45 3.03
CA TYR A 122 9.78 13.07 4.11
C TYR A 122 10.18 11.72 4.74
N ASP A 123 9.71 11.46 5.94
CA ASP A 123 9.80 10.16 6.62
C ASP A 123 8.40 9.56 6.76
N PRO A 124 8.11 8.38 6.15
CA PRO A 124 6.76 7.83 6.13
C PRO A 124 6.18 7.50 7.52
N LEU A 125 7.04 7.20 8.51
CA LEU A 125 6.60 6.85 9.86
C LEU A 125 6.55 8.04 10.83
N ARG A 126 7.13 9.18 10.44
CA ARG A 126 7.15 10.42 11.24
C ARG A 126 6.19 11.47 10.70
N ASP A 127 6.14 11.62 9.37
CA ASP A 127 5.50 12.76 8.71
C ASP A 127 4.10 12.41 8.17
N LEU A 128 3.70 11.14 8.27
CA LEU A 128 2.38 10.64 7.90
C LEU A 128 1.77 9.85 9.06
N VAL A 129 0.43 9.80 9.10
CA VAL A 129 -0.35 8.93 9.99
C VAL A 129 -1.30 8.08 9.14
N GLY A 130 -1.33 6.78 9.41
CA GLY A 130 -2.24 5.86 8.73
C GLY A 130 -3.70 6.12 9.07
N ILE A 131 -4.59 5.98 8.07
CA ILE A 131 -6.04 6.02 8.26
C ILE A 131 -6.60 4.61 8.15
N THR A 132 -6.32 3.89 7.06
CA THR A 132 -6.71 2.49 6.87
C THR A 132 -5.89 1.84 5.75
N LYS A 133 -5.49 0.61 5.91
CA LYS A 133 -5.12 -0.28 4.81
C LYS A 133 -6.44 -0.72 4.17
N ALA A 134 -6.73 -0.18 3.00
CA ALA A 134 -8.02 -0.34 2.34
C ALA A 134 -8.15 -1.70 1.67
N VAL A 135 -7.12 -2.08 0.90
CA VAL A 135 -7.10 -3.31 0.09
C VAL A 135 -5.72 -3.93 0.04
N THR A 136 -5.65 -5.24 -0.25
CA THR A 136 -4.48 -5.90 -0.83
C THR A 136 -4.75 -6.24 -2.30
N ASN A 137 -3.68 -6.48 -3.05
CA ASN A 137 -3.75 -6.62 -4.49
C ASN A 137 -2.61 -7.51 -5.02
N PRO A 138 -2.91 -8.70 -5.55
CA PRO A 138 -1.91 -9.53 -6.20
C PRO A 138 -1.18 -8.78 -7.32
N GLN A 139 0.08 -9.11 -7.56
CA GLN A 139 0.70 -8.76 -8.83
C GLN A 139 0.33 -9.82 -9.87
N LEU A 140 0.27 -9.43 -11.12
CA LEU A 140 -0.06 -10.27 -12.26
C LEU A 140 1.01 -10.10 -13.33
N LEU A 141 1.63 -11.18 -13.76
CA LEU A 141 2.50 -11.19 -14.92
C LEU A 141 1.63 -11.32 -16.16
N VAL A 142 1.66 -10.31 -17.01
CA VAL A 142 0.94 -10.27 -18.29
C VAL A 142 1.90 -9.99 -19.43
N VAL A 143 1.52 -10.46 -20.62
CA VAL A 143 2.24 -10.20 -21.87
C VAL A 143 1.27 -9.73 -22.96
N ARG A 144 1.80 -9.03 -23.98
CA ARG A 144 1.04 -8.75 -25.19
C ARG A 144 0.75 -10.05 -25.97
N PRO A 145 -0.40 -10.21 -26.60
CA PRO A 145 -0.74 -11.43 -27.36
C PRO A 145 0.29 -11.79 -28.43
N GLY A 146 0.85 -10.78 -29.11
CA GLY A 146 1.84 -10.97 -30.19
C GLY A 146 3.21 -11.48 -29.73
N LEU A 147 3.47 -11.65 -28.43
CA LEU A 147 4.71 -12.28 -27.93
C LEU A 147 4.73 -13.79 -28.20
N GLY A 148 3.57 -14.43 -28.41
CA GLY A 148 3.46 -15.82 -28.79
C GLY A 148 3.64 -16.82 -27.65
N VAL A 149 3.60 -16.39 -26.38
CA VAL A 149 3.62 -17.25 -25.19
C VAL A 149 2.24 -17.30 -24.54
N ARG A 150 1.86 -18.44 -23.95
CA ARG A 150 0.53 -18.68 -23.39
C ARG A 150 0.55 -19.03 -21.90
N ASN A 151 1.71 -19.33 -21.35
CA ASN A 151 1.89 -19.69 -19.96
C ASN A 151 3.27 -19.25 -19.46
N PHE A 152 3.46 -19.33 -18.13
CA PHE A 152 4.69 -18.91 -17.49
C PHE A 152 5.93 -19.71 -17.95
N ALA A 153 5.77 -21.02 -18.19
CA ALA A 153 6.90 -21.86 -18.59
C ALA A 153 7.45 -21.44 -19.97
N GLU A 154 6.56 -21.18 -20.94
CA GLU A 154 6.92 -20.66 -22.25
C GLU A 154 7.59 -19.27 -22.17
N PHE A 155 7.10 -18.39 -21.29
CA PHE A 155 7.69 -17.08 -21.05
C PHE A 155 9.10 -17.21 -20.46
N ALA A 156 9.27 -18.02 -19.41
CA ALA A 156 10.56 -18.20 -18.76
C ALA A 156 11.60 -18.80 -19.72
N GLU A 157 11.20 -19.74 -20.56
CA GLU A 157 12.06 -20.31 -21.61
C GLU A 157 12.44 -19.26 -22.66
N LEU A 158 11.48 -18.45 -23.12
CA LEU A 158 11.73 -17.37 -24.08
C LEU A 158 12.76 -16.36 -23.53
N VAL A 159 12.61 -15.93 -22.27
CA VAL A 159 13.54 -14.98 -21.63
C VAL A 159 14.95 -15.60 -21.51
N ARG A 160 15.06 -16.89 -21.17
CA ARG A 160 16.36 -17.60 -21.11
C ARG A 160 17.04 -17.68 -22.49
N ARG A 161 16.27 -17.89 -23.55
CA ARG A 161 16.82 -17.97 -24.93
C ARG A 161 17.18 -16.60 -25.50
N ARG A 162 16.56 -15.52 -24.99
CA ARG A 162 16.73 -14.14 -25.47
C ARG A 162 17.04 -13.17 -24.32
N PRO A 163 18.18 -13.36 -23.62
CA PRO A 163 18.50 -12.58 -22.45
C PRO A 163 18.68 -11.11 -22.76
N GLY A 164 17.94 -10.25 -22.06
CA GLY A 164 17.98 -8.79 -22.25
C GLY A 164 17.18 -8.26 -23.45
N GLU A 165 16.55 -9.13 -24.25
CA GLU A 165 15.76 -8.69 -25.40
C GLU A 165 14.28 -8.53 -25.08
N ILE A 166 13.74 -9.33 -24.14
CA ILE A 166 12.32 -9.23 -23.75
C ILE A 166 12.14 -8.03 -22.83
N SER A 167 11.35 -7.06 -23.29
CA SER A 167 11.07 -5.84 -22.57
C SER A 167 9.96 -6.04 -21.54
N VAL A 168 10.21 -5.55 -20.29
CA VAL A 168 9.24 -5.62 -19.18
C VAL A 168 9.02 -4.23 -18.62
N ALA A 169 7.78 -3.77 -18.66
CA ALA A 169 7.40 -2.49 -18.05
C ALA A 169 7.43 -2.59 -16.52
N LEU A 170 7.94 -1.55 -15.87
CA LEU A 170 7.96 -1.36 -14.42
C LEU A 170 6.97 -0.25 -14.02
N PRO A 171 5.70 -0.55 -13.78
CA PRO A 171 4.74 0.42 -13.27
C PRO A 171 5.16 0.97 -11.91
N GLY A 172 5.34 2.29 -11.78
CA GLY A 172 5.88 2.92 -10.58
C GLY A 172 7.38 3.24 -10.64
N GLY A 173 8.07 2.80 -11.71
CA GLY A 173 9.47 3.15 -11.98
C GLY A 173 10.49 2.30 -11.25
N THR A 174 11.76 2.71 -11.36
CA THR A 174 12.88 2.07 -10.67
C THR A 174 12.74 2.25 -9.15
N GLY A 175 12.95 1.20 -8.38
CA GLY A 175 12.76 1.21 -6.92
C GLY A 175 11.32 0.96 -6.46
N SER A 176 10.38 0.68 -7.38
CA SER A 176 9.02 0.26 -7.05
C SER A 176 8.96 -1.22 -6.65
N LEU A 177 7.81 -1.64 -6.09
CA LEU A 177 7.55 -3.06 -5.80
C LEU A 177 7.65 -3.92 -7.06
N GLN A 178 7.17 -3.41 -8.20
CA GLN A 178 7.24 -4.11 -9.48
C GLN A 178 8.69 -4.29 -9.97
N HIS A 179 9.56 -3.29 -9.75
CA HIS A 179 10.99 -3.44 -10.03
C HIS A 179 11.60 -4.56 -9.18
N LEU A 180 11.37 -4.52 -7.87
CA LEU A 180 11.86 -5.56 -6.96
C LEU A 180 11.32 -6.95 -7.34
N ALA A 181 10.05 -7.04 -7.69
CA ALA A 181 9.43 -8.29 -8.11
C ALA A 181 10.02 -8.83 -9.42
N VAL A 182 10.29 -7.97 -10.42
CA VAL A 182 10.91 -8.38 -11.68
C VAL A 182 12.35 -8.82 -11.47
N GLU A 183 13.12 -8.15 -10.60
CA GLU A 183 14.48 -8.59 -10.25
C GLU A 183 14.47 -9.96 -9.58
N LEU A 184 13.57 -10.17 -8.61
CA LEU A 184 13.39 -11.48 -7.98
C LEU A 184 12.96 -12.55 -9.01
N LEU A 185 12.10 -12.19 -9.97
CA LEU A 185 11.70 -13.09 -11.04
C LEU A 185 12.91 -13.49 -11.91
N ASN A 186 13.69 -12.50 -12.35
CA ASN A 186 14.89 -12.69 -13.16
C ASN A 186 15.90 -13.63 -12.47
N GLU A 187 16.14 -13.40 -11.17
CA GLU A 187 17.00 -14.26 -10.35
C GLU A 187 16.48 -15.70 -10.32
N ARG A 188 15.18 -15.88 -10.03
CA ARG A 188 14.56 -17.20 -9.88
C ARG A 188 14.51 -18.01 -11.19
N ILE A 189 14.36 -17.34 -12.33
CA ILE A 189 14.38 -18.01 -13.65
C ILE A 189 15.79 -18.11 -14.24
N GLY A 190 16.80 -17.51 -13.60
CA GLY A 190 18.18 -17.49 -14.11
C GLY A 190 18.33 -16.75 -15.44
N ALA A 191 17.60 -15.66 -15.65
CA ALA A 191 17.58 -14.92 -16.92
C ALA A 191 17.46 -13.41 -16.66
N ARG A 192 17.59 -12.62 -17.74
CA ARG A 192 17.51 -11.16 -17.70
C ARG A 192 16.47 -10.62 -18.67
N THR A 193 15.67 -9.67 -18.19
CA THR A 193 14.75 -8.87 -19.01
C THR A 193 15.27 -7.46 -19.22
N ASN A 194 14.81 -6.78 -20.26
CA ASN A 194 15.04 -5.36 -20.48
C ASN A 194 13.94 -4.56 -19.74
N GLN A 195 14.28 -3.87 -18.68
CA GLN A 195 13.33 -3.23 -17.78
C GLN A 195 13.09 -1.78 -18.17
N ILE A 196 11.82 -1.41 -18.43
CA ILE A 196 11.41 -0.08 -18.88
C ILE A 196 10.58 0.60 -17.78
N PRO A 197 11.08 1.67 -17.14
CA PRO A 197 10.37 2.36 -16.06
C PRO A 197 9.22 3.23 -16.59
N TYR A 198 8.06 3.20 -15.89
CA TYR A 198 6.87 4.00 -16.16
C TYR A 198 6.40 4.75 -14.91
N PRO A 199 5.78 5.94 -15.07
CA PRO A 199 5.28 6.73 -13.94
C PRO A 199 4.02 6.14 -13.28
N GLY A 200 3.51 5.03 -13.77
CA GLY A 200 2.34 4.33 -13.21
C GLY A 200 1.80 3.25 -14.14
N GLY A 201 0.78 2.54 -13.66
CA GLY A 201 0.18 1.40 -14.37
C GLY A 201 -0.56 1.78 -15.64
N GLY A 202 -1.15 2.97 -15.72
CA GLY A 202 -1.88 3.42 -16.91
C GLY A 202 -0.99 3.49 -18.17
N PRO A 203 0.06 4.33 -18.16
CA PRO A 203 1.00 4.43 -19.29
C PRO A 203 1.66 3.09 -19.63
N ALA A 204 2.09 2.30 -18.64
CA ALA A 204 2.67 0.98 -18.87
C ALA A 204 1.70 0.03 -19.61
N THR A 205 0.42 0.02 -19.19
CA THR A 205 -0.61 -0.80 -19.84
C THR A 205 -0.83 -0.40 -21.29
N LEU A 206 -0.86 0.91 -21.59
CA LEU A 206 -1.04 1.39 -22.96
C LEU A 206 0.10 0.93 -23.87
N ASP A 207 1.34 0.97 -23.40
CA ASP A 207 2.50 0.57 -24.20
C ASP A 207 2.57 -0.96 -24.41
N VAL A 208 2.15 -1.76 -23.43
CA VAL A 208 2.03 -3.22 -23.62
C VAL A 208 0.90 -3.56 -24.60
N LEU A 209 -0.24 -2.86 -24.49
CA LEU A 209 -1.36 -3.01 -25.44
C LEU A 209 -0.97 -2.58 -26.87
N GLY A 210 -0.17 -1.52 -26.99
CA GLY A 210 0.35 -1.01 -28.27
C GLY A 210 1.47 -1.88 -28.87
N GLY A 211 1.99 -2.86 -28.12
CA GLY A 211 3.08 -3.73 -28.55
C GLY A 211 4.47 -3.09 -28.46
N HIS A 212 4.60 -1.92 -27.83
CA HIS A 212 5.88 -1.22 -27.60
C HIS A 212 6.72 -1.90 -26.52
N VAL A 213 6.07 -2.62 -25.60
CA VAL A 213 6.69 -3.42 -24.53
C VAL A 213 6.07 -4.80 -24.53
N ASP A 214 6.86 -5.84 -24.26
CA ASP A 214 6.44 -7.24 -24.40
C ASP A 214 5.62 -7.74 -23.22
N ALA A 215 5.99 -7.35 -22.02
CA ALA A 215 5.42 -7.86 -20.76
C ALA A 215 5.36 -6.78 -19.69
N MET A 216 4.60 -7.03 -18.63
CA MET A 216 4.65 -6.25 -17.38
C MET A 216 4.28 -7.12 -16.20
N LEU A 217 4.85 -6.81 -15.04
CA LEU A 217 4.34 -7.23 -13.75
C LEU A 217 3.56 -6.04 -13.17
N ILE A 218 2.26 -6.21 -12.99
CA ILE A 218 1.34 -5.12 -12.61
C ILE A 218 0.35 -5.62 -11.57
N THR A 219 -0.20 -4.72 -10.77
CA THR A 219 -1.32 -5.07 -9.88
C THR A 219 -2.50 -5.63 -10.68
N LEU A 220 -3.04 -6.75 -10.23
CA LEU A 220 -4.11 -7.48 -10.92
C LEU A 220 -5.29 -6.55 -11.26
N ALA A 221 -5.72 -5.71 -10.31
CA ALA A 221 -6.82 -4.78 -10.51
C ALA A 221 -6.61 -3.76 -11.64
N ALA A 222 -5.37 -3.49 -12.06
CA ALA A 222 -5.10 -2.63 -13.20
C ALA A 222 -5.31 -3.36 -14.54
N ALA A 223 -5.09 -4.69 -14.59
CA ALA A 223 -5.05 -5.47 -15.82
C ALA A 223 -6.29 -6.35 -16.04
N THR A 224 -7.10 -6.64 -15.01
CA THR A 224 -8.22 -7.61 -15.07
C THR A 224 -9.14 -7.41 -16.26
N GLU A 225 -9.55 -6.17 -16.54
CA GLU A 225 -10.45 -5.86 -17.65
C GLU A 225 -9.82 -6.16 -19.03
N ASN A 226 -8.52 -5.85 -19.20
CA ASN A 226 -7.79 -6.12 -20.44
C ASN A 226 -7.55 -7.62 -20.65
N VAL A 227 -7.33 -8.37 -19.57
CA VAL A 227 -7.19 -9.82 -19.62
C VAL A 227 -8.54 -10.46 -20.01
N ARG A 228 -9.63 -10.08 -19.34
CA ARG A 228 -10.98 -10.57 -19.68
C ARG A 228 -11.39 -10.24 -21.13
N ALA A 229 -10.95 -9.11 -21.64
CA ALA A 229 -11.18 -8.69 -23.02
C ALA A 229 -10.23 -9.38 -24.04
N GLY A 230 -9.32 -10.26 -23.61
CA GLY A 230 -8.34 -10.93 -24.45
C GLY A 230 -7.27 -10.00 -25.04
N LYS A 231 -7.17 -8.77 -24.54
CA LYS A 231 -6.17 -7.77 -24.99
C LYS A 231 -4.79 -7.99 -24.36
N LEU A 232 -4.73 -8.68 -23.24
CA LEU A 232 -3.50 -9.12 -22.57
C LEU A 232 -3.61 -10.62 -22.25
N VAL A 233 -2.48 -11.31 -22.28
CA VAL A 233 -2.38 -12.71 -21.85
C VAL A 233 -1.85 -12.74 -20.43
N ALA A 234 -2.64 -13.25 -19.48
CA ALA A 234 -2.23 -13.45 -18.10
C ALA A 234 -1.46 -14.76 -17.98
N LEU A 235 -0.27 -14.72 -17.39
CA LEU A 235 0.59 -15.90 -17.23
C LEU A 235 0.54 -16.48 -15.82
N ALA A 236 0.59 -15.64 -14.79
CA ALA A 236 0.49 -16.08 -13.40
C ALA A 236 0.26 -14.88 -12.45
N VAL A 237 -0.38 -15.14 -11.30
CA VAL A 237 -0.42 -14.25 -10.14
C VAL A 237 0.71 -14.57 -9.16
N THR A 238 1.11 -13.56 -8.38
CA THR A 238 2.25 -13.66 -7.47
C THR A 238 1.88 -14.05 -6.04
N THR A 239 0.59 -14.17 -5.73
CA THR A 239 0.08 -14.62 -4.43
C THR A 239 0.13 -16.14 -4.30
N PRO A 240 0.14 -16.71 -3.07
CA PRO A 240 0.08 -18.16 -2.88
C PRO A 240 -1.29 -18.78 -3.21
N TYR A 241 -2.25 -17.96 -3.59
CA TYR A 241 -3.62 -18.34 -3.97
C TYR A 241 -4.02 -17.64 -5.26
N ARG A 242 -4.90 -18.27 -6.03
CA ARG A 242 -5.48 -17.68 -7.25
C ARG A 242 -6.48 -16.58 -6.90
N SER A 243 -6.56 -15.57 -7.73
CA SER A 243 -7.55 -14.49 -7.56
C SER A 243 -8.95 -14.95 -7.98
N LYS A 244 -9.95 -14.57 -7.19
CA LYS A 244 -11.37 -14.79 -7.55
C LYS A 244 -11.77 -14.03 -8.84
N ALA A 245 -11.07 -12.94 -9.16
CA ALA A 245 -11.33 -12.16 -10.37
C ALA A 245 -10.86 -12.85 -11.65
N LEU A 246 -9.82 -13.70 -11.57
CA LEU A 246 -9.26 -14.49 -12.67
C LEU A 246 -8.89 -15.89 -12.17
N PRO A 247 -9.86 -16.74 -11.84
CA PRO A 247 -9.61 -18.02 -11.18
C PRO A 247 -8.89 -19.04 -12.08
N GLU A 248 -8.92 -18.83 -13.37
CA GLU A 248 -8.19 -19.65 -14.37
C GLU A 248 -6.69 -19.37 -14.39
N VAL A 249 -6.25 -18.20 -13.90
CA VAL A 249 -4.83 -17.81 -13.91
C VAL A 249 -4.11 -18.49 -12.74
N PRO A 250 -3.08 -19.31 -13.00
CA PRO A 250 -2.34 -20.01 -11.95
C PRO A 250 -1.49 -19.03 -11.11
N THR A 251 -1.05 -19.49 -9.95
CA THR A 251 -0.01 -18.79 -9.19
C THR A 251 1.38 -19.10 -9.76
N LEU A 252 2.38 -18.23 -9.52
CA LEU A 252 3.76 -18.52 -9.87
C LEU A 252 4.29 -19.78 -9.14
N GLN A 253 3.78 -20.08 -7.95
CA GLN A 253 4.11 -21.29 -7.22
C GLN A 253 3.60 -22.55 -7.94
N GLU A 254 2.35 -22.55 -8.40
CA GLU A 254 1.78 -23.61 -9.24
C GLU A 254 2.52 -23.75 -10.58
N ALA A 255 3.05 -22.64 -11.10
CA ALA A 255 3.76 -22.57 -12.36
C ALA A 255 5.28 -22.89 -12.24
N GLY A 256 5.75 -23.37 -11.07
CA GLY A 256 7.11 -23.89 -10.88
C GLY A 256 8.09 -22.94 -10.17
N LEU A 257 7.62 -21.86 -9.52
CA LEU A 257 8.43 -20.98 -8.67
C LEU A 257 7.98 -21.05 -7.21
N PRO A 258 8.31 -22.10 -6.45
CA PRO A 258 7.90 -22.25 -5.07
C PRO A 258 8.45 -21.10 -4.21
N GLY A 259 7.60 -20.58 -3.30
CA GLY A 259 7.97 -19.49 -2.39
C GLY A 259 8.07 -18.10 -3.05
N TYR A 260 7.73 -17.95 -4.32
CA TYR A 260 7.59 -16.63 -4.92
C TYR A 260 6.27 -16.00 -4.48
N VAL A 261 6.35 -15.01 -3.61
CA VAL A 261 5.16 -14.28 -3.11
C VAL A 261 5.47 -12.78 -3.11
N VAL A 262 4.67 -12.04 -3.85
CA VAL A 262 4.70 -10.57 -3.86
C VAL A 262 3.26 -10.07 -3.90
N GLU A 263 2.82 -9.39 -2.87
CA GLU A 263 1.50 -8.79 -2.80
C GLU A 263 1.64 -7.29 -2.50
N SER A 264 0.86 -6.49 -3.20
CA SER A 264 0.75 -5.05 -2.98
C SER A 264 -0.38 -4.73 -2.01
N TRP A 265 -0.29 -3.58 -1.37
CA TRP A 265 -1.40 -3.02 -0.62
C TRP A 265 -1.62 -1.56 -1.01
N GLN A 266 -2.85 -1.10 -0.78
CA GLN A 266 -3.22 0.30 -0.93
C GLN A 266 -4.11 0.72 0.24
N GLY A 267 -3.95 1.97 0.66
CA GLY A 267 -4.64 2.49 1.82
C GLY A 267 -4.71 4.01 1.80
N PHE A 268 -5.10 4.58 2.92
CA PHE A 268 -5.19 6.02 3.08
C PHE A 268 -4.35 6.46 4.26
N SER A 269 -3.69 7.61 4.11
CA SER A 269 -2.92 8.28 5.15
C SER A 269 -3.20 9.79 5.12
N ALA A 270 -2.88 10.46 6.21
CA ALA A 270 -2.97 11.90 6.35
C ALA A 270 -1.61 12.46 6.82
N PRO A 271 -1.37 13.79 6.78
CA PRO A 271 -0.21 14.40 7.40
C PRO A 271 -0.13 14.08 8.89
N ALA A 272 1.09 13.88 9.42
CA ALA A 272 1.29 13.77 10.86
C ALA A 272 0.76 15.03 11.58
N GLY A 273 0.26 14.84 12.81
CA GLY A 273 -0.39 15.94 13.53
C GLY A 273 -1.87 16.11 13.20
N THR A 274 -2.43 15.35 12.24
CA THR A 274 -3.90 15.29 12.06
C THR A 274 -4.54 14.81 13.37
N PRO A 275 -5.54 15.56 13.93
CA PRO A 275 -6.16 15.22 15.21
C PRO A 275 -6.70 13.79 15.23
N ARG A 276 -6.46 13.07 16.34
CA ARG A 276 -6.84 11.66 16.45
C ARG A 276 -8.33 11.43 16.20
N ALA A 277 -9.18 12.31 16.71
CA ALA A 277 -10.62 12.23 16.49
C ALA A 277 -10.99 12.30 15.00
N LEU A 278 -10.23 13.08 14.21
CA LEU A 278 -10.42 13.19 12.77
C LEU A 278 -9.91 11.95 12.02
N VAL A 279 -8.75 11.40 12.43
CA VAL A 279 -8.24 10.13 11.87
C VAL A 279 -9.25 9.00 12.10
N ASP A 280 -9.81 8.92 13.33
CA ASP A 280 -10.80 7.90 13.67
C ASP A 280 -12.12 8.09 12.90
N ARG A 281 -12.51 9.34 12.62
CA ARG A 281 -13.65 9.63 11.76
C ARG A 281 -13.40 9.22 10.31
N LEU A 282 -12.28 9.64 9.74
CA LEU A 282 -11.85 9.24 8.38
C LEU A 282 -11.80 7.73 8.23
N ASN A 283 -11.23 7.03 9.20
CA ASN A 283 -11.22 5.57 9.20
C ASN A 283 -12.64 5.00 9.17
N ARG A 284 -13.53 5.42 10.09
CA ARG A 284 -14.93 4.93 10.10
C ARG A 284 -15.63 5.15 8.78
N ASP A 285 -15.49 6.34 8.20
CA ASP A 285 -16.20 6.70 6.96
C ASP A 285 -15.66 5.93 5.76
N ILE A 286 -14.33 5.81 5.61
CA ILE A 286 -13.70 5.06 4.51
C ILE A 286 -13.97 3.56 4.66
N VAL A 287 -13.85 3.00 5.87
CA VAL A 287 -14.14 1.58 6.14
C VAL A 287 -15.60 1.25 5.88
N ALA A 288 -16.53 2.15 6.24
CA ALA A 288 -17.95 1.96 5.93
C ALA A 288 -18.17 1.87 4.41
N VAL A 289 -17.58 2.77 3.62
CA VAL A 289 -17.65 2.75 2.15
C VAL A 289 -17.03 1.49 1.56
N LEU A 290 -15.87 1.07 2.06
CA LEU A 290 -15.20 -0.17 1.59
C LEU A 290 -16.02 -1.43 1.84
N ARG A 291 -16.83 -1.44 2.91
CA ARG A 291 -17.68 -2.55 3.32
C ARG A 291 -19.10 -2.52 2.76
N GLU A 292 -19.48 -1.45 2.06
CA GLU A 292 -20.74 -1.44 1.31
C GLU A 292 -20.75 -2.57 0.29
N PRO A 293 -21.81 -3.40 0.22
CA PRO A 293 -21.84 -4.59 -0.64
C PRO A 293 -21.50 -4.31 -2.10
N GLU A 294 -22.01 -3.20 -2.65
CA GLU A 294 -21.74 -2.79 -4.03
C GLU A 294 -20.28 -2.40 -4.22
N THR A 295 -19.70 -1.62 -3.29
CA THR A 295 -18.29 -1.19 -3.35
C THR A 295 -17.37 -2.38 -3.20
N ALA A 296 -17.62 -3.25 -2.23
CA ALA A 296 -16.83 -4.46 -2.02
C ALA A 296 -16.87 -5.38 -3.24
N ALA A 297 -18.06 -5.64 -3.80
CA ALA A 297 -18.21 -6.46 -5.00
C ALA A 297 -17.48 -5.85 -6.22
N LEU A 298 -17.57 -4.53 -6.41
CA LEU A 298 -16.86 -3.83 -7.48
C LEU A 298 -15.33 -4.01 -7.33
N LEU A 299 -14.80 -3.79 -6.12
CA LEU A 299 -13.37 -3.93 -5.85
C LEU A 299 -12.89 -5.38 -6.02
N GLU A 300 -13.65 -6.36 -5.52
CA GLU A 300 -13.33 -7.78 -5.69
C GLU A 300 -13.36 -8.20 -7.17
N ASN A 301 -14.31 -7.72 -7.96
CA ASN A 301 -14.40 -7.98 -9.38
C ASN A 301 -13.21 -7.40 -10.16
N LEU A 302 -12.65 -6.29 -9.70
CA LEU A 302 -11.41 -5.74 -10.24
C LEU A 302 -10.17 -6.56 -9.82
N GLY A 303 -10.25 -7.34 -8.76
CA GLY A 303 -9.16 -8.16 -8.25
C GLY A 303 -8.51 -7.64 -6.98
N PHE A 304 -9.09 -6.65 -6.31
CA PHE A 304 -8.71 -6.25 -4.97
C PHE A 304 -9.27 -7.23 -3.92
N ALA A 305 -8.56 -7.37 -2.81
CA ALA A 305 -9.12 -7.96 -1.60
C ALA A 305 -9.31 -6.84 -0.56
N VAL A 306 -10.56 -6.62 -0.13
CA VAL A 306 -10.88 -5.58 0.85
C VAL A 306 -10.32 -5.96 2.22
N ALA A 307 -9.45 -5.09 2.78
CA ALA A 307 -8.84 -5.26 4.09
C ALA A 307 -9.54 -4.41 5.16
N ALA A 308 -9.81 -3.13 4.86
CA ALA A 308 -10.60 -2.21 5.70
C ALA A 308 -10.18 -2.22 7.18
N THR A 309 -8.90 -1.93 7.45
CA THR A 309 -8.26 -2.10 8.76
C THR A 309 -8.41 -0.88 9.68
N PRO A 310 -8.13 -1.03 11.00
CA PRO A 310 -7.90 0.10 11.90
C PRO A 310 -6.68 0.94 11.48
N PRO A 311 -6.57 2.21 11.93
CA PRO A 311 -5.49 3.13 11.55
C PRO A 311 -4.07 2.60 11.82
N ALA A 312 -3.84 2.01 12.97
CA ALA A 312 -2.53 1.50 13.37
C ALA A 312 -1.94 0.45 12.42
N ALA A 313 -2.80 -0.29 11.70
CA ALA A 313 -2.37 -1.34 10.78
C ALA A 313 -1.59 -0.81 9.56
N VAL A 314 -1.75 0.47 9.19
CA VAL A 314 -0.97 1.09 8.10
C VAL A 314 0.49 1.24 8.52
N ASP A 315 0.72 1.86 9.68
CA ASP A 315 2.07 2.10 10.20
C ASP A 315 2.78 0.78 10.52
N GLU A 316 2.04 -0.21 11.04
CA GLU A 316 2.55 -1.56 11.27
C GLU A 316 2.94 -2.23 9.95
N THR A 317 2.10 -2.13 8.91
CA THR A 317 2.41 -2.64 7.57
C THR A 317 3.69 -1.99 7.04
N VAL A 318 3.82 -0.66 7.12
CA VAL A 318 5.01 0.05 6.65
C VAL A 318 6.28 -0.42 7.38
N ARG A 319 6.23 -0.58 8.72
CA ARG A 319 7.39 -1.09 9.48
C ARG A 319 7.78 -2.50 9.08
N ASN A 320 6.80 -3.39 8.94
CA ASN A 320 7.02 -4.78 8.56
C ASN A 320 7.59 -4.88 7.13
N ASP A 321 7.02 -4.13 6.19
CA ASP A 321 7.49 -4.08 4.81
C ASP A 321 8.93 -3.58 4.73
N ILE A 322 9.30 -2.53 5.47
CA ILE A 322 10.68 -2.02 5.52
C ILE A 322 11.64 -3.13 5.95
N ALA A 323 11.27 -3.93 6.95
CA ALA A 323 12.10 -5.03 7.42
C ALA A 323 12.22 -6.15 6.36
N VAL A 324 11.10 -6.56 5.77
CA VAL A 324 11.05 -7.60 4.73
C VAL A 324 11.80 -7.17 3.47
N TYR A 325 11.50 -5.98 2.93
CA TYR A 325 12.13 -5.50 1.69
C TYR A 325 13.64 -5.30 1.86
N ARG A 326 14.10 -4.86 3.04
CA ARG A 326 15.54 -4.79 3.32
C ARG A 326 16.22 -6.16 3.19
N GLN A 327 15.59 -7.20 3.73
CA GLN A 327 16.11 -8.57 3.62
C GLN A 327 16.11 -9.07 2.16
N VAL A 328 15.00 -8.85 1.44
CA VAL A 328 14.88 -9.27 0.03
C VAL A 328 15.89 -8.55 -0.86
N LEU A 329 16.06 -7.23 -0.69
CA LEU A 329 17.05 -6.44 -1.43
C LEU A 329 18.48 -6.91 -1.17
N ALA A 330 18.80 -7.23 0.09
CA ALA A 330 20.12 -7.74 0.46
C ALA A 330 20.38 -9.14 -0.15
N ALA A 331 19.40 -10.03 -0.10
CA ALA A 331 19.50 -11.38 -0.65
C ALA A 331 19.63 -11.37 -2.18
N ALA A 332 18.86 -10.53 -2.87
CA ALA A 332 18.88 -10.39 -4.33
C ALA A 332 20.05 -9.55 -4.86
N GLY A 333 20.88 -8.94 -3.99
CA GLY A 333 21.96 -8.04 -4.41
C GLY A 333 21.46 -6.76 -5.11
N VAL A 334 20.16 -6.44 -4.98
CA VAL A 334 19.54 -5.28 -5.62
C VAL A 334 19.77 -4.02 -4.78
N ARG A 335 20.25 -2.96 -5.41
CA ARG A 335 20.37 -1.63 -4.80
C ARG A 335 19.28 -0.71 -5.36
N LEU A 336 18.45 -0.18 -4.49
CA LEU A 336 17.56 0.92 -4.84
C LEU A 336 18.44 2.15 -5.16
N LYS A 337 18.20 2.76 -6.29
CA LYS A 337 18.92 3.96 -6.75
C LYS A 337 18.08 5.20 -6.49
#